data_dc373028bcf435c98d119e611bdfe0cc
#
_entry.id   dc373028bcf435c98d119e611bdfe0cc
#
_cell.length_a   1.000
_cell.length_b   1.000
_cell.length_c   1.000
_cell.angle_alpha   90.00
_cell.angle_beta   90.00
_cell.angle_gamma   90.00
#
_symmetry.space_group_name_H-M   'P 1'
#
loop_
_entity.id
_entity.type
_entity.pdbx_description
1 polymer ?
#
loop_
_entity_poly.entity_id
_entity_poly.type
_entity_poly.pdbx_seq_one_letter_code
_entity_poly.pdbx_strand_id
1 'polypeptide(L)'
;MIELGAVAMTVLAANGAARLRRMAGAFFLVSLAADAIGAGNTSLPLLAVAACAGTVAAAILFIAAGDDTYGEEPGWRLWMATLIAAGVTAAAFASFRSATATEAATPLLGGDTSGLTLQVGAFWLLSSGIAILLSARSAVRSTLGALLMTGGVQLLLRLTDGPHLALSLLIAWLQVVVALAGAYLIVNERVTRDQ
;
A
#
# COMPACT_ATOMS: atom_id res chain seq x y z
N MET A 1 -14.88 -10.08 -0.03
CA MET A 1 -15.15 -9.46 -1.35
C MET A 1 -15.34 -7.92 -1.23
N ILE A 2 -16.16 -7.44 -0.29
CA ILE A 2 -16.37 -5.98 -0.07
C ILE A 2 -15.05 -5.29 0.33
N GLU A 3 -14.27 -5.90 1.21
CA GLU A 3 -12.98 -5.40 1.69
C GLU A 3 -11.96 -5.24 0.55
N LEU A 4 -11.90 -6.20 -0.36
CA LEU A 4 -11.02 -6.16 -1.53
C LEU A 4 -11.44 -5.03 -2.49
N GLY A 5 -12.74 -4.85 -2.69
CA GLY A 5 -13.28 -3.72 -3.42
C GLY A 5 -12.90 -2.38 -2.77
N ALA A 6 -12.95 -2.30 -1.44
CA ALA A 6 -12.54 -1.09 -0.71
C ALA A 6 -11.05 -0.78 -0.92
N VAL A 7 -10.14 -1.77 -0.81
CA VAL A 7 -8.71 -1.56 -1.08
C VAL A 7 -8.47 -1.15 -2.53
N ALA A 8 -9.13 -1.80 -3.50
CA ALA A 8 -8.98 -1.43 -4.90
C ALA A 8 -9.42 0.00 -5.16
N MET A 9 -10.58 0.40 -4.65
CA MET A 9 -11.12 1.75 -4.84
C MET A 9 -10.29 2.82 -4.12
N THR A 10 -9.78 2.54 -2.92
CA THR A 10 -8.96 3.50 -2.18
C THR A 10 -7.59 3.69 -2.83
N VAL A 11 -6.98 2.64 -3.41
CA VAL A 11 -5.74 2.76 -4.21
C VAL A 11 -6.00 3.57 -5.48
N LEU A 12 -7.11 3.34 -6.18
CA LEU A 12 -7.49 4.14 -7.34
C LEU A 12 -7.74 5.61 -6.96
N ALA A 13 -8.37 5.87 -5.83
CA ALA A 13 -8.55 7.23 -5.30
C ALA A 13 -7.21 7.91 -4.97
N ALA A 14 -6.26 7.17 -4.39
CA ALA A 14 -4.90 7.67 -4.12
C ALA A 14 -4.16 7.99 -5.41
N ASN A 15 -4.28 7.14 -6.43
CA ASN A 15 -3.69 7.37 -7.75
C ASN A 15 -4.32 8.57 -8.49
N GLY A 16 -5.62 8.74 -8.39
CA GLY A 16 -6.37 9.84 -9.00
C GLY A 16 -6.24 11.17 -8.27
N ALA A 17 -5.70 11.17 -7.04
CA ALA A 17 -5.54 12.40 -6.29
C ALA A 17 -4.44 13.29 -6.89
N ALA A 18 -4.80 14.55 -7.21
CA ALA A 18 -3.86 15.52 -7.76
C ALA A 18 -3.09 16.27 -6.65
N ARG A 19 -3.70 16.44 -5.48
CA ARG A 19 -3.16 17.23 -4.37
C ARG A 19 -2.64 16.35 -3.25
N LEU A 20 -1.55 16.76 -2.62
CA LEU A 20 -0.87 15.99 -1.58
C LEU A 20 -1.78 15.67 -0.38
N ARG A 21 -2.60 16.62 0.08
CA ARG A 21 -3.56 16.35 1.17
C ARG A 21 -4.56 15.25 0.82
N ARG A 22 -5.07 15.25 -0.42
CA ARG A 22 -5.99 14.21 -0.89
C ARG A 22 -5.28 12.86 -1.00
N MET A 23 -4.01 12.86 -1.45
CA MET A 23 -3.20 11.65 -1.49
C MET A 23 -2.94 11.09 -0.09
N ALA A 24 -2.61 11.94 0.89
CA ALA A 24 -2.42 11.53 2.28
C ALA A 24 -3.72 10.96 2.88
N GLY A 25 -4.85 11.61 2.65
CA GLY A 25 -6.17 11.11 3.08
C GLY A 25 -6.54 9.78 2.40
N ALA A 26 -6.30 9.66 1.10
CA ALA A 26 -6.55 8.42 0.38
C ALA A 26 -5.62 7.29 0.87
N PHE A 27 -4.33 7.58 1.12
CA PHE A 27 -3.40 6.61 1.70
C PHE A 27 -3.87 6.15 3.10
N PHE A 28 -4.39 7.06 3.94
CA PHE A 28 -4.98 6.69 5.21
C PHE A 28 -6.14 5.69 5.03
N LEU A 29 -7.02 5.93 4.06
CA LEU A 29 -8.11 5.01 3.74
C LEU A 29 -7.61 3.67 3.19
N VAL A 30 -6.54 3.68 2.36
CA VAL A 30 -5.89 2.44 1.89
C VAL A 30 -5.36 1.64 3.08
N SER A 31 -4.68 2.29 4.03
CA SER A 31 -4.13 1.64 5.21
C SER A 31 -5.24 1.01 6.06
N LEU A 32 -6.32 1.75 6.34
CA LEU A 32 -7.47 1.21 7.09
C LEU A 32 -8.16 0.05 6.36
N ALA A 33 -8.35 0.18 5.04
CA ALA A 33 -8.97 -0.88 4.25
C ALA A 33 -8.09 -2.14 4.19
N ALA A 34 -6.76 -1.97 4.09
CA ALA A 34 -5.80 -3.07 4.15
C ALA A 34 -5.79 -3.75 5.52
N ASP A 35 -5.91 -2.96 6.61
CA ASP A 35 -5.98 -3.51 7.96
C ASP A 35 -7.29 -4.24 8.24
N ALA A 36 -8.39 -3.85 7.61
CA ALA A 36 -9.67 -4.54 7.70
C ALA A 36 -9.63 -5.93 7.04
N ILE A 37 -8.79 -6.11 6.00
CA ILE A 37 -8.63 -7.42 5.36
C ILE A 37 -7.99 -8.41 6.32
N GLY A 38 -8.70 -9.50 6.61
CA GLY A 38 -8.19 -10.57 7.49
C GLY A 38 -8.08 -10.18 8.96
N ALA A 39 -8.71 -9.08 9.39
CA ALA A 39 -8.71 -8.63 10.78
C ALA A 39 -9.19 -9.73 11.75
N GLY A 40 -10.15 -10.56 11.31
CA GLY A 40 -10.65 -11.68 12.12
C GLY A 40 -9.62 -12.77 12.43
N ASN A 41 -8.59 -12.92 11.60
CA ASN A 41 -7.55 -13.94 11.72
C ASN A 41 -6.20 -13.38 12.22
N THR A 42 -6.13 -12.07 12.46
CA THR A 42 -4.89 -11.39 12.88
C THR A 42 -4.96 -11.06 14.35
N SER A 43 -3.85 -11.23 15.10
CA SER A 43 -3.79 -10.87 16.50
C SER A 43 -3.92 -9.35 16.69
N LEU A 44 -4.65 -8.92 17.72
CA LEU A 44 -4.87 -7.51 18.03
C LEU A 44 -3.59 -6.65 18.07
N PRO A 45 -2.47 -7.10 18.67
CA PRO A 45 -1.24 -6.30 18.69
C PRO A 45 -0.65 -6.07 17.31
N LEU A 46 -0.73 -7.05 16.41
CA LEU A 46 -0.24 -6.88 15.01
C LEU A 46 -1.11 -5.89 14.24
N LEU A 47 -2.42 -5.95 14.42
CA LEU A 47 -3.36 -4.98 13.85
C LEU A 47 -3.11 -3.57 14.38
N ALA A 48 -2.91 -3.42 15.69
CA ALA A 48 -2.63 -2.13 16.30
C ALA A 48 -1.32 -1.51 15.78
N VAL A 49 -0.25 -2.31 15.65
CA VAL A 49 1.03 -1.86 15.08
C VAL A 49 0.85 -1.35 13.66
N ALA A 50 0.15 -2.10 12.82
CA ALA A 50 -0.10 -1.73 11.43
C ALA A 50 -0.92 -0.44 11.32
N ALA A 51 -2.05 -0.37 12.03
CA ALA A 51 -2.92 0.80 12.03
C ALA A 51 -2.22 2.06 12.56
N CYS A 52 -1.43 1.94 13.62
CA CYS A 52 -0.62 3.05 14.13
C CYS A 52 0.41 3.52 13.09
N ALA A 53 1.14 2.61 12.44
CA ALA A 53 2.13 2.97 11.44
C ALA A 53 1.49 3.68 10.24
N GLY A 54 0.41 3.14 9.70
CA GLY A 54 -0.34 3.74 8.60
C GLY A 54 -0.90 5.13 8.94
N THR A 55 -1.45 5.28 10.15
CA THR A 55 -1.97 6.56 10.64
C THR A 55 -0.86 7.59 10.80
N VAL A 56 0.27 7.22 11.40
CA VAL A 56 1.43 8.10 11.57
C VAL A 56 2.02 8.50 10.22
N ALA A 57 2.18 7.55 9.29
CA ALA A 57 2.67 7.84 7.94
C ALA A 57 1.75 8.81 7.19
N ALA A 58 0.43 8.60 7.26
CA ALA A 58 -0.56 9.49 6.66
C ALA A 58 -0.53 10.90 7.29
N ALA A 59 -0.40 10.98 8.62
CA ALA A 59 -0.30 12.26 9.34
C ALA A 59 0.96 13.03 8.95
N ILE A 60 2.12 12.36 8.82
CA ILE A 60 3.38 12.97 8.36
C ILE A 60 3.20 13.58 6.97
N LEU A 61 2.63 12.82 6.03
CA LEU A 61 2.36 13.32 4.68
C LEU A 61 1.36 14.47 4.67
N PHE A 62 0.32 14.40 5.51
CA PHE A 62 -0.67 15.46 5.64
C PHE A 62 -0.07 16.77 6.17
N ILE A 63 0.82 16.68 7.17
CA ILE A 63 1.55 17.83 7.71
C ILE A 63 2.51 18.40 6.65
N ALA A 64 3.23 17.53 5.92
CA ALA A 64 4.13 17.95 4.85
C ALA A 64 3.40 18.63 3.68
N ALA A 65 2.11 18.34 3.52
CA ALA A 65 1.28 18.96 2.47
C ALA A 65 1.12 20.49 2.65
N GLY A 66 1.15 21.03 3.88
CA GLY A 66 0.98 22.46 4.12
C GLY A 66 -0.31 23.03 3.53
N ASP A 67 -0.23 24.08 2.72
CA ASP A 67 -1.39 24.81 2.17
C ASP A 67 -2.08 24.19 0.93
N ASP A 68 -1.92 22.89 0.71
CA ASP A 68 -2.64 22.11 -0.34
C ASP A 68 -2.44 22.61 -1.80
N THR A 69 -1.41 23.42 -2.04
CA THR A 69 -1.08 23.93 -3.38
C THR A 69 -0.16 22.98 -4.16
N TYR A 70 0.51 22.07 -3.42
CA TYR A 70 1.49 21.15 -3.98
C TYR A 70 0.86 19.82 -4.35
N GLY A 71 1.17 19.35 -5.56
CA GLY A 71 0.70 18.07 -6.06
C GLY A 71 1.15 17.78 -7.48
N GLU A 72 0.76 16.65 -8.00
CA GLU A 72 1.02 16.21 -9.35
C GLU A 72 -0.27 15.68 -9.97
N GLU A 73 -0.69 16.24 -11.10
CA GLU A 73 -1.85 15.72 -11.82
C GLU A 73 -1.58 14.30 -12.34
N PRO A 74 -2.58 13.41 -12.24
CA PRO A 74 -2.45 12.04 -12.73
C PRO A 74 -2.36 12.05 -14.26
N GLY A 75 -1.16 11.82 -14.79
CA GLY A 75 -0.93 11.69 -16.23
C GLY A 75 -1.37 10.32 -16.76
N TRP A 76 -1.49 10.19 -18.09
CA TRP A 76 -1.85 8.93 -18.75
C TRP A 76 -0.91 7.76 -18.41
N ARG A 77 0.37 8.04 -18.15
CA ARG A 77 1.37 7.04 -17.75
C ARG A 77 0.99 6.35 -16.45
N LEU A 78 0.45 7.10 -15.48
CA LEU A 78 0.01 6.55 -14.22
C LEU A 78 -1.18 5.59 -14.40
N TRP A 79 -2.13 5.95 -15.26
CA TRP A 79 -3.26 5.09 -15.56
C TRP A 79 -2.86 3.81 -16.29
N MET A 80 -1.91 3.91 -17.24
CA MET A 80 -1.32 2.74 -17.89
C MET A 80 -0.57 1.86 -16.87
N ALA A 81 0.22 2.47 -15.98
CA ALA A 81 0.91 1.74 -14.92
C ALA A 81 -0.08 1.03 -13.96
N THR A 82 -1.21 1.67 -13.63
CA THR A 82 -2.28 1.07 -12.82
C THR A 82 -2.95 -0.11 -13.53
N LEU A 83 -3.18 -0.02 -14.84
CA LEU A 83 -3.71 -1.13 -15.64
C LEU A 83 -2.72 -2.31 -15.70
N ILE A 84 -1.42 -2.03 -15.86
CA ILE A 84 -0.37 -3.05 -15.83
C ILE A 84 -0.34 -3.70 -14.44
N ALA A 85 -0.43 -2.92 -13.37
CA ALA A 85 -0.49 -3.44 -12.00
C ALA A 85 -1.68 -4.38 -11.79
N ALA A 86 -2.85 -4.04 -12.33
CA ALA A 86 -4.03 -4.89 -12.28
C ALA A 86 -3.80 -6.22 -13.03
N GLY A 87 -3.20 -6.15 -14.22
CA GLY A 87 -2.84 -7.34 -15.00
C GLY A 87 -1.82 -8.22 -14.29
N VAL A 88 -0.78 -7.64 -13.70
CA VAL A 88 0.24 -8.36 -12.92
C VAL A 88 -0.39 -9.02 -11.69
N THR A 89 -1.27 -8.31 -10.98
CA THR A 89 -2.00 -8.87 -9.82
C THR A 89 -2.84 -10.08 -10.22
N ALA A 90 -3.59 -9.97 -11.33
CA ALA A 90 -4.40 -11.07 -11.83
C ALA A 90 -3.54 -12.26 -12.26
N ALA A 91 -2.44 -12.02 -12.97
CA ALA A 91 -1.49 -13.06 -13.39
C ALA A 91 -0.80 -13.74 -12.21
N ALA A 92 -0.34 -12.98 -11.22
CA ALA A 92 0.25 -13.52 -10.00
C ALA A 92 -0.75 -14.41 -9.24
N PHE A 93 -1.98 -13.94 -9.09
CA PHE A 93 -3.03 -14.71 -8.44
C PHE A 93 -3.36 -16.01 -9.20
N ALA A 94 -3.46 -15.96 -10.53
CA ALA A 94 -3.71 -17.13 -11.36
C ALA A 94 -2.56 -18.14 -11.26
N SER A 95 -1.30 -17.67 -11.27
CA SER A 95 -0.11 -18.51 -11.14
C SER A 95 -0.07 -19.23 -9.78
N PHE A 96 -0.39 -18.52 -8.71
CA PHE A 96 -0.44 -19.12 -7.37
C PHE A 96 -1.53 -20.19 -7.27
N ARG A 97 -2.71 -19.94 -7.82
CA ARG A 97 -3.80 -20.94 -7.83
C ARG A 97 -3.43 -22.17 -8.64
N SER A 98 -2.74 -22.03 -9.76
CA SER A 98 -2.32 -23.18 -10.56
C SER A 98 -1.24 -24.02 -9.88
N ALA A 99 -0.28 -23.39 -9.21
CA ALA A 99 0.78 -24.05 -8.45
C ALA A 99 0.20 -24.85 -7.26
N THR A 100 -0.72 -24.26 -6.51
CA THR A 100 -1.34 -24.93 -5.35
C THR A 100 -2.31 -26.05 -5.73
N ALA A 101 -2.82 -26.09 -6.95
CA ALA A 101 -3.65 -27.19 -7.43
C ALA A 101 -2.85 -28.44 -7.80
N THR A 102 -1.56 -28.31 -8.04
CA THR A 102 -0.67 -29.40 -8.51
C THR A 102 0.11 -30.07 -7.38
N GLU A 103 0.40 -29.36 -6.31
CA GLU A 103 1.08 -29.91 -5.13
C GLU A 103 0.13 -29.98 -3.94
N ALA A 104 0.04 -31.15 -3.32
CA ALA A 104 -0.68 -31.35 -2.09
C ALA A 104 -0.20 -30.35 -1.04
N ALA A 105 -0.98 -29.27 -0.88
CA ALA A 105 -1.05 -28.38 0.27
C ALA A 105 0.31 -27.93 0.84
N THR A 106 0.87 -26.89 0.31
CA THR A 106 1.60 -25.99 1.19
C THR A 106 0.57 -25.14 1.94
N PRO A 107 0.51 -25.19 3.27
CA PRO A 107 -0.48 -24.49 4.09
C PRO A 107 -0.36 -22.96 4.06
N LEU A 108 0.58 -22.41 3.29
CA LEU A 108 0.78 -20.97 3.08
C LEU A 108 -0.44 -20.24 2.50
N LEU A 109 -1.41 -20.98 1.97
CA LEU A 109 -2.58 -20.43 1.33
C LEU A 109 -3.78 -21.25 1.81
N GLY A 110 -4.18 -21.04 3.06
CA GLY A 110 -5.39 -21.65 3.57
C GLY A 110 -6.49 -21.56 2.51
N GLY A 111 -7.13 -22.67 2.18
CA GLY A 111 -8.26 -22.70 1.25
C GLY A 111 -9.47 -21.87 1.73
N ASP A 112 -9.22 -21.02 2.71
CA ASP A 112 -10.14 -20.10 3.33
C ASP A 112 -10.23 -18.81 2.51
N THR A 113 -11.44 -18.31 2.36
CA THR A 113 -11.73 -17.08 1.59
C THR A 113 -10.98 -15.85 2.14
N SER A 114 -10.63 -15.84 3.42
CA SER A 114 -9.85 -14.78 4.05
C SER A 114 -8.38 -14.75 3.59
N GLY A 115 -7.75 -15.90 3.43
CA GLY A 115 -6.39 -16.00 2.91
C GLY A 115 -6.29 -15.53 1.44
N LEU A 116 -7.29 -15.84 0.63
CA LEU A 116 -7.36 -15.39 -0.76
C LEU A 116 -7.51 -13.86 -0.86
N THR A 117 -8.33 -13.24 -0.01
CA THR A 117 -8.51 -11.78 0.00
C THR A 117 -7.25 -11.06 0.43
N LEU A 118 -6.54 -11.55 1.45
CA LEU A 118 -5.24 -11.03 1.88
C LEU A 118 -4.21 -11.10 0.76
N GLN A 119 -4.12 -12.22 0.07
CA GLN A 119 -3.16 -12.44 -1.00
C GLN A 119 -3.39 -11.49 -2.18
N VAL A 120 -4.63 -11.40 -2.66
CA VAL A 120 -4.98 -10.48 -3.76
C VAL A 120 -4.74 -9.03 -3.34
N GLY A 121 -5.13 -8.65 -2.11
CA GLY A 121 -4.87 -7.32 -1.57
C GLY A 121 -3.38 -6.99 -1.49
N ALA A 122 -2.56 -7.93 -1.02
CA ALA A 122 -1.11 -7.77 -0.94
C ALA A 122 -0.47 -7.59 -2.33
N PHE A 123 -0.82 -8.44 -3.29
CA PHE A 123 -0.31 -8.32 -4.67
C PHE A 123 -0.77 -7.03 -5.34
N TRP A 124 -2.02 -6.61 -5.09
CA TRP A 124 -2.52 -5.33 -5.61
C TRP A 124 -1.74 -4.14 -5.06
N LEU A 125 -1.47 -4.09 -3.76
CA LEU A 125 -0.69 -3.03 -3.14
C LEU A 125 0.76 -3.03 -3.63
N LEU A 126 1.39 -4.20 -3.73
CA LEU A 126 2.77 -4.33 -4.22
C LEU A 126 2.88 -3.91 -5.68
N SER A 127 2.06 -4.46 -6.56
CA SER A 127 2.11 -4.15 -7.99
C SER A 127 1.77 -2.69 -8.27
N SER A 128 0.77 -2.13 -7.58
CA SER A 128 0.42 -0.72 -7.66
C SER A 128 1.53 0.18 -7.14
N GLY A 129 2.17 -0.18 -6.02
CA GLY A 129 3.30 0.54 -5.45
C GLY A 129 4.48 0.59 -6.43
N ILE A 130 4.86 -0.56 -7.01
CA ILE A 130 5.92 -0.65 -8.03
C ILE A 130 5.56 0.19 -9.27
N ALA A 131 4.34 0.06 -9.77
CA ALA A 131 3.87 0.79 -10.95
C ALA A 131 3.92 2.31 -10.73
N ILE A 132 3.50 2.78 -9.55
CA ILE A 132 3.58 4.19 -9.18
C ILE A 132 5.04 4.63 -9.11
N LEU A 133 5.94 3.87 -8.46
CA LEU A 133 7.37 4.19 -8.38
C LEU A 133 8.01 4.34 -9.75
N LEU A 134 7.72 3.43 -10.67
CA LEU A 134 8.25 3.46 -12.04
C LEU A 134 7.69 4.61 -12.88
N SER A 135 6.47 5.06 -12.59
CA SER A 135 5.81 6.16 -13.30
C SER A 135 5.97 7.52 -12.62
N ALA A 136 6.48 7.55 -11.38
CA ALA A 136 6.60 8.76 -10.57
C ALA A 136 7.56 9.77 -11.20
N ARG A 137 7.17 11.04 -11.14
CA ARG A 137 7.98 12.19 -11.53
C ARG A 137 8.21 13.17 -10.39
N SER A 138 7.51 12.99 -9.28
CA SER A 138 7.58 13.81 -8.08
C SER A 138 7.90 12.96 -6.86
N ALA A 139 8.50 13.60 -5.84
CA ALA A 139 8.74 12.99 -4.54
C ALA A 139 7.44 12.45 -3.91
N VAL A 140 6.32 13.14 -4.13
CA VAL A 140 5.00 12.75 -3.60
C VAL A 140 4.61 11.36 -4.08
N ARG A 141 4.66 11.13 -5.40
CA ARG A 141 4.25 9.84 -5.98
C ARG A 141 5.23 8.73 -5.64
N SER A 142 6.52 9.04 -5.63
CA SER A 142 7.54 8.07 -5.19
C SER A 142 7.31 7.62 -3.75
N THR A 143 6.99 8.55 -2.87
CA THR A 143 6.68 8.23 -1.47
C THR A 143 5.42 7.40 -1.36
N LEU A 144 4.35 7.76 -2.09
CA LEU A 144 3.10 6.99 -2.09
C LEU A 144 3.34 5.55 -2.59
N GLY A 145 4.10 5.39 -3.67
CA GLY A 145 4.45 4.06 -4.21
C GLY A 145 5.21 3.21 -3.19
N ALA A 146 6.21 3.78 -2.53
CA ALA A 146 6.98 3.09 -1.49
C ALA A 146 6.11 2.71 -0.27
N LEU A 147 5.20 3.57 0.14
CA LEU A 147 4.26 3.30 1.24
C LEU A 147 3.25 2.20 0.88
N LEU A 148 2.76 2.17 -0.35
CA LEU A 148 1.89 1.07 -0.81
C LEU A 148 2.64 -0.26 -0.85
N MET A 149 3.91 -0.27 -1.27
CA MET A 149 4.74 -1.48 -1.23
C MET A 149 4.93 -1.99 0.20
N THR A 150 5.26 -1.11 1.15
CA THR A 150 5.42 -1.52 2.56
C THR A 150 4.11 -2.07 3.13
N GLY A 151 2.97 -1.48 2.80
CA GLY A 151 1.65 -1.99 3.14
C GLY A 151 1.36 -3.37 2.55
N GLY A 152 1.74 -3.58 1.28
CA GLY A 152 1.62 -4.89 0.61
C GLY A 152 2.47 -5.97 1.27
N VAL A 153 3.72 -5.66 1.64
CA VAL A 153 4.60 -6.57 2.40
C VAL A 153 4.00 -6.89 3.77
N GLN A 154 3.41 -5.91 4.43
CA GLN A 154 2.75 -6.10 5.72
C GLN A 154 1.55 -7.05 5.64
N LEU A 155 0.76 -6.98 4.55
CA LEU A 155 -0.31 -7.94 4.30
C LEU A 155 0.23 -9.35 4.00
N LEU A 156 1.34 -9.48 3.27
CA LEU A 156 1.98 -10.79 3.03
C LEU A 156 2.44 -11.44 4.33
N LEU A 157 2.96 -10.67 5.28
CA LEU A 157 3.35 -11.21 6.58
C LEU A 157 2.18 -11.80 7.36
N ARG A 158 0.97 -11.30 7.17
CA ARG A 158 -0.23 -11.86 7.81
C ARG A 158 -0.62 -13.23 7.26
N LEU A 159 -0.09 -13.61 6.07
CA LEU A 159 -0.31 -14.92 5.48
C LEU A 159 0.64 -15.99 6.05
N THR A 160 1.74 -15.58 6.69
CA THR A 160 2.68 -16.52 7.29
C THR A 160 2.20 -16.95 8.67
N ASP A 161 2.23 -18.26 8.93
CA ASP A 161 1.84 -18.81 10.23
C ASP A 161 2.82 -18.36 11.33
N GLY A 162 2.32 -17.66 12.34
CA GLY A 162 3.05 -17.31 13.54
C GLY A 162 3.01 -15.83 13.92
N PRO A 163 3.25 -15.50 15.20
CA PRO A 163 3.29 -14.13 15.69
C PRO A 163 4.63 -13.46 15.35
N HIS A 164 4.79 -12.97 14.12
CA HIS A 164 5.98 -12.22 13.69
C HIS A 164 5.94 -10.76 14.16
N LEU A 165 5.72 -10.54 15.46
CA LEU A 165 5.59 -9.18 16.04
C LEU A 165 6.84 -8.34 15.75
N ALA A 166 8.04 -8.91 15.89
CA ALA A 166 9.29 -8.20 15.64
C ALA A 166 9.42 -7.74 14.18
N LEU A 167 9.04 -8.60 13.24
CA LEU A 167 9.08 -8.29 11.82
C LEU A 167 8.00 -7.27 11.45
N SER A 168 6.81 -7.38 12.02
CA SER A 168 5.75 -6.37 11.84
C SER A 168 6.16 -5.00 12.40
N LEU A 169 6.82 -4.95 13.55
CA LEU A 169 7.38 -3.72 14.11
C LEU A 169 8.47 -3.13 13.21
N LEU A 170 9.34 -3.96 12.65
CA LEU A 170 10.38 -3.52 11.72
C LEU A 170 9.76 -2.87 10.47
N ILE A 171 8.74 -3.49 9.88
CA ILE A 171 8.06 -2.95 8.70
C ILE A 171 7.28 -1.70 9.05
N ALA A 172 6.59 -1.66 10.20
CA ALA A 172 5.92 -0.48 10.69
C ALA A 172 6.89 0.70 10.86
N TRP A 173 8.06 0.44 11.44
CA TRP A 173 9.12 1.43 11.57
C TRP A 173 9.64 1.89 10.20
N LEU A 174 9.90 0.95 9.27
CA LEU A 174 10.30 1.28 7.90
C LEU A 174 9.25 2.16 7.21
N GLN A 175 7.96 1.89 7.40
CA GLN A 175 6.87 2.70 6.84
C GLN A 175 6.92 4.15 7.34
N VAL A 176 7.17 4.36 8.63
CA VAL A 176 7.34 5.69 9.21
C VAL A 176 8.59 6.39 8.66
N VAL A 177 9.70 5.68 8.55
CA VAL A 177 10.95 6.22 7.96
C VAL A 177 10.74 6.63 6.50
N VAL A 178 10.06 5.82 5.70
CA VAL A 178 9.72 6.15 4.31
C VAL A 178 8.84 7.40 4.25
N ALA A 179 7.85 7.52 5.14
CA ALA A 179 7.00 8.71 5.20
C ALA A 179 7.79 9.98 5.58
N LEU A 180 8.71 9.88 6.55
CA LEU A 180 9.58 11.00 6.94
C LEU A 180 10.54 11.41 5.82
N ALA A 181 11.20 10.45 5.18
CA ALA A 181 12.08 10.70 4.05
C ALA A 181 11.31 11.34 2.88
N GLY A 182 10.11 10.83 2.60
CA GLY A 182 9.22 11.40 1.60
C GLY A 182 8.79 12.82 1.93
N ALA A 183 8.39 13.08 3.17
CA ALA A 183 8.03 14.42 3.63
C ALA A 183 9.20 15.40 3.47
N TYR A 184 10.42 14.99 3.83
CA TYR A 184 11.61 15.79 3.63
C TYR A 184 11.84 16.12 2.14
N LEU A 185 11.76 15.12 1.26
CA LEU A 185 11.92 15.31 -0.19
C LEU A 185 10.85 16.26 -0.76
N ILE A 186 9.60 16.13 -0.31
CA ILE A 186 8.50 16.99 -0.74
C ILE A 186 8.76 18.45 -0.34
N VAL A 187 9.17 18.69 0.90
CA VAL A 187 9.47 20.04 1.37
C VAL A 187 10.65 20.64 0.59
N ASN A 188 11.71 19.85 0.36
CA ASN A 188 12.87 20.28 -0.40
C ASN A 188 12.53 20.59 -1.87
N GLU A 189 11.72 19.74 -2.52
CA GLU A 189 11.27 19.98 -3.89
C GLU A 189 10.41 21.26 -4.00
N ARG A 190 9.59 21.54 -2.98
CA ARG A 190 8.81 22.79 -2.93
C ARG A 190 9.70 24.03 -2.86
N VAL A 191 10.66 24.04 -1.95
CA VAL A 191 11.60 25.17 -1.80
C VAL A 191 12.38 25.44 -3.09
N THR A 192 12.77 24.39 -3.82
CA THR A 192 13.51 24.52 -5.08
C THR A 192 12.65 25.07 -6.23
N ARG A 193 11.34 24.86 -6.20
CA ARG A 193 10.42 25.40 -7.22
C ARG A 193 10.06 26.87 -7.00
N ASP A 194 10.15 27.34 -5.76
CA ASP A 194 9.82 28.72 -5.38
C ASP A 194 11.00 29.68 -5.58
N GLN A 195 12.18 29.16 -5.96
CA GLN A 195 13.38 29.94 -6.35
C GLN A 195 13.48 30.10 -7.87
#